data_79843edeec4f10fb090fc26513ce1296
#
_entry.id   79843edeec4f10fb090fc26513ce1296
#
_cell.length_a   1.000
_cell.length_b   1.000
_cell.length_c   1.000
_cell.angle_alpha   90.00
_cell.angle_beta   90.00
_cell.angle_gamma   90.00
#
_symmetry.space_group_name_H-M   'P 1'
#
loop_
_entity.id
_entity.type
_entity.pdbx_description
1 polymer ?
#
loop_
_entity_poly.entity_id
_entity_poly.type
_entity_poly.pdbx_seq_one_letter_code
_entity_poly.pdbx_strand_id
1 'polypeptide(L)'
;MYLNKFSIRQRLFIASIFPLILTCIALLSIIVTQLNNLVETETQSAEKLLTDSKKAELKSIVDIAYNTVKPLYEEGASREDAVKLMQRMQFGNDGYIFGYDGDSIRVFSGSGSAGIGNSYRDFKDVNDVYLINDLVTAGRKNRLGNGNEFVTYHFPKPNEKIPSPKLSYSIFLERWDLMIGVGIYVDSIEKESAVFKAHVEEVSTTLITLVTIISVVLIGLMIVLSTFIIRSILNPLNT
;
A
#
# COMPACT_ATOMS: atom_id res chain seq x y z
N MET A 1 1.67 -55.31 7.23
CA MET A 1 2.08 -56.44 8.12
C MET A 1 2.35 -56.00 9.58
N TYR A 2 2.13 -54.75 9.95
CA TYR A 2 2.37 -54.26 11.35
C TYR A 2 1.11 -54.22 12.22
N LEU A 3 -0.10 -54.30 11.70
CA LEU A 3 -1.35 -54.23 12.48
C LEU A 3 -1.67 -55.46 13.32
N ASN A 4 -0.97 -56.57 13.13
CA ASN A 4 -1.22 -57.82 13.88
C ASN A 4 -0.79 -57.81 15.36
N LYS A 5 -0.09 -56.73 15.81
CA LYS A 5 0.34 -56.56 17.19
C LYS A 5 -0.74 -55.84 18.10
N PHE A 6 -1.78 -55.28 17.48
CA PHE A 6 -2.82 -54.55 18.20
C PHE A 6 -4.05 -55.42 18.44
N SER A 7 -4.66 -55.22 19.62
CA SER A 7 -5.96 -55.85 19.91
C SER A 7 -7.05 -55.34 18.96
N ILE A 8 -8.12 -56.10 18.79
CA ILE A 8 -9.27 -55.71 17.94
C ILE A 8 -9.80 -54.31 18.37
N ARG A 9 -9.83 -54.03 19.70
CA ARG A 9 -10.24 -52.71 20.23
C ARG A 9 -9.34 -51.60 19.72
N GLN A 10 -8.04 -51.81 19.77
CA GLN A 10 -7.06 -50.79 19.28
C GLN A 10 -7.15 -50.54 17.78
N ARG A 11 -7.36 -51.61 17.00
CA ARG A 11 -7.52 -51.49 15.51
C ARG A 11 -8.75 -50.72 15.16
N LEU A 12 -9.90 -50.97 15.80
CA LEU A 12 -11.14 -50.22 15.57
C LEU A 12 -11.02 -48.75 16.02
N PHE A 13 -10.36 -48.49 17.12
CA PHE A 13 -10.10 -47.13 17.59
C PHE A 13 -9.23 -46.35 16.62
N ILE A 14 -8.11 -46.91 16.17
CA ILE A 14 -7.21 -46.29 15.21
C ILE A 14 -7.94 -46.07 13.89
N ALA A 15 -8.67 -47.04 13.36
CA ALA A 15 -9.39 -46.93 12.11
C ALA A 15 -10.47 -45.87 12.12
N SER A 16 -11.10 -45.56 13.27
CA SER A 16 -12.12 -44.52 13.37
C SER A 16 -11.55 -43.13 13.59
N ILE A 17 -10.45 -42.98 14.34
CA ILE A 17 -9.91 -41.65 14.73
C ILE A 17 -8.83 -41.14 13.76
N PHE A 18 -7.98 -42.03 13.22
CA PHE A 18 -6.88 -41.62 12.35
C PHE A 18 -7.33 -40.84 11.09
N PRO A 19 -8.35 -41.32 10.32
CA PRO A 19 -8.84 -40.55 9.18
C PRO A 19 -9.39 -39.16 9.58
N LEU A 20 -10.05 -39.06 10.72
CA LEU A 20 -10.60 -37.80 11.22
C LEU A 20 -9.49 -36.80 11.56
N ILE A 21 -8.46 -37.24 12.29
CA ILE A 21 -7.31 -36.36 12.60
C ILE A 21 -6.64 -35.91 11.32
N LEU A 22 -6.44 -36.82 10.35
CA LEU A 22 -5.83 -36.49 9.07
C LEU A 22 -6.65 -35.46 8.29
N THR A 23 -7.96 -35.62 8.23
CA THR A 23 -8.86 -34.66 7.56
C THR A 23 -8.88 -33.30 8.28
N CYS A 24 -8.88 -33.27 9.62
CA CYS A 24 -8.78 -32.02 10.38
C CYS A 24 -7.46 -31.28 10.11
N ILE A 25 -6.33 -32.00 10.10
CA ILE A 25 -5.01 -31.40 9.79
C ILE A 25 -5.00 -30.84 8.35
N ALA A 26 -5.52 -31.61 7.39
CA ALA A 26 -5.59 -31.18 5.99
C ALA A 26 -6.45 -29.91 5.83
N LEU A 27 -7.63 -29.88 6.43
CA LEU A 27 -8.52 -28.71 6.41
C LEU A 27 -7.89 -27.49 7.08
N LEU A 28 -7.29 -27.65 8.26
CA LEU A 28 -6.57 -26.55 8.93
C LEU A 28 -5.43 -26.01 8.05
N SER A 29 -4.65 -26.90 7.44
CA SER A 29 -3.56 -26.48 6.55
C SER A 29 -4.08 -25.68 5.35
N ILE A 30 -5.19 -26.10 4.74
CA ILE A 30 -5.83 -25.37 3.64
C ILE A 30 -6.33 -24.00 4.11
N ILE A 31 -7.02 -23.93 5.26
CA ILE A 31 -7.56 -22.68 5.81
C ILE A 31 -6.43 -21.70 6.10
N VAL A 32 -5.36 -22.14 6.78
CA VAL A 32 -4.20 -21.27 7.08
C VAL A 32 -3.57 -20.73 5.81
N THR A 33 -3.38 -21.59 4.80
CA THR A 33 -2.80 -21.16 3.51
C THR A 33 -3.69 -20.15 2.81
N GLN A 34 -5.01 -20.37 2.77
CA GLN A 34 -5.97 -19.47 2.13
C GLN A 34 -6.05 -18.12 2.86
N LEU A 35 -6.05 -18.11 4.19
CA LEU A 35 -6.06 -16.87 4.97
C LEU A 35 -4.78 -16.05 4.77
N ASN A 36 -3.61 -16.69 4.75
CA ASN A 36 -2.35 -15.99 4.49
C ASN A 36 -2.31 -15.37 3.08
N ASN A 37 -2.77 -16.10 2.07
CA ASN A 37 -2.88 -15.58 0.71
C ASN A 37 -3.87 -14.41 0.62
N LEU A 38 -4.98 -14.48 1.36
CA LEU A 38 -5.98 -13.41 1.42
C LEU A 38 -5.37 -12.14 2.04
N VAL A 39 -4.67 -12.27 3.19
CA VAL A 39 -3.99 -11.14 3.85
C VAL A 39 -3.03 -10.44 2.88
N GLU A 40 -2.22 -11.21 2.16
CA GLU A 40 -1.27 -10.65 1.20
C GLU A 40 -1.98 -9.93 0.04
N THR A 41 -2.99 -10.57 -0.55
CA THR A 41 -3.75 -10.02 -1.68
C THR A 41 -4.51 -8.75 -1.31
N GLU A 42 -5.17 -8.74 -0.15
CA GLU A 42 -5.92 -7.57 0.34
C GLU A 42 -4.98 -6.41 0.69
N THR A 43 -3.82 -6.70 1.31
CA THR A 43 -2.82 -5.66 1.61
C THR A 43 -2.29 -5.02 0.32
N GLN A 44 -1.89 -5.81 -0.67
CA GLN A 44 -1.42 -5.29 -1.96
C GLN A 44 -2.50 -4.48 -2.69
N SER A 45 -3.76 -4.95 -2.63
CA SER A 45 -4.89 -4.24 -3.23
C SER A 45 -5.15 -2.90 -2.56
N ALA A 46 -5.06 -2.84 -1.23
CA ALA A 46 -5.20 -1.62 -0.45
C ALA A 46 -4.08 -0.61 -0.76
N GLU A 47 -2.81 -1.05 -0.79
CA GLU A 47 -1.67 -0.20 -1.16
C GLU A 47 -1.81 0.39 -2.57
N LYS A 48 -2.22 -0.44 -3.53
CA LYS A 48 -2.47 0.01 -4.90
C LYS A 48 -3.59 1.04 -4.94
N LEU A 49 -4.71 0.78 -4.29
CA LEU A 49 -5.86 1.69 -4.24
C LEU A 49 -5.49 3.03 -3.61
N LEU A 50 -4.77 3.01 -2.49
CA LEU A 50 -4.26 4.22 -1.83
C LEU A 50 -3.32 5.01 -2.75
N THR A 51 -2.38 4.32 -3.40
CA THR A 51 -1.44 4.95 -4.34
C THR A 51 -2.17 5.57 -5.53
N ASP A 52 -3.12 4.85 -6.14
CA ASP A 52 -3.90 5.35 -7.28
C ASP A 52 -4.78 6.54 -6.88
N SER A 53 -5.37 6.51 -5.67
CA SER A 53 -6.12 7.62 -5.09
C SER A 53 -5.22 8.86 -4.91
N LYS A 54 -4.00 8.68 -4.41
CA LYS A 54 -3.03 9.78 -4.23
C LYS A 54 -2.53 10.34 -5.55
N LYS A 55 -2.36 9.50 -6.57
CA LYS A 55 -2.06 9.96 -7.94
C LYS A 55 -3.19 10.81 -8.52
N ALA A 56 -4.44 10.39 -8.34
CA ALA A 56 -5.61 11.16 -8.78
C ALA A 56 -5.72 12.49 -8.04
N GLU A 57 -5.46 12.50 -6.72
CA GLU A 57 -5.40 13.72 -5.90
C GLU A 57 -4.35 14.71 -6.43
N LEU A 58 -3.12 14.25 -6.69
CA LEU A 58 -2.04 15.09 -7.24
C LEU A 58 -2.40 15.70 -8.60
N LYS A 59 -3.01 14.91 -9.50
CA LYS A 59 -3.49 15.42 -10.78
C LYS A 59 -4.54 16.51 -10.58
N SER A 60 -5.53 16.27 -9.72
CA SER A 60 -6.58 17.23 -9.43
C SER A 60 -6.03 18.55 -8.88
N ILE A 61 -5.01 18.51 -8.01
CA ILE A 61 -4.39 19.72 -7.44
C ILE A 61 -3.64 20.49 -8.53
N VAL A 62 -2.91 19.79 -9.40
CA VAL A 62 -2.22 20.44 -10.54
C VAL A 62 -3.22 21.06 -11.51
N ASP A 63 -4.34 20.37 -11.78
CA ASP A 63 -5.41 20.88 -12.63
C ASP A 63 -6.06 22.13 -12.04
N ILE A 64 -6.29 22.17 -10.74
CA ILE A 64 -6.78 23.36 -10.04
C ILE A 64 -5.77 24.51 -10.15
N ALA A 65 -4.48 24.23 -9.92
CA ALA A 65 -3.43 25.24 -10.06
C ALA A 65 -3.35 25.79 -11.47
N TYR A 66 -3.36 24.92 -12.48
CA TYR A 66 -3.38 25.33 -13.90
C TYR A 66 -4.63 26.16 -14.23
N ASN A 67 -5.82 25.69 -13.87
CA ASN A 67 -7.07 26.40 -14.15
C ASN A 67 -7.14 27.78 -13.48
N THR A 68 -6.49 27.95 -12.33
CA THR A 68 -6.40 29.26 -11.65
C THR A 68 -5.59 30.27 -12.47
N VAL A 69 -4.53 29.82 -13.17
CA VAL A 69 -3.65 30.68 -13.97
C VAL A 69 -3.94 30.63 -15.46
N LYS A 70 -4.82 29.74 -15.91
CA LYS A 70 -5.17 29.54 -17.31
C LYS A 70 -5.61 30.83 -18.02
N PRO A 71 -6.46 31.70 -17.44
CA PRO A 71 -6.80 32.98 -18.09
C PRO A 71 -5.55 33.82 -18.38
N LEU A 72 -4.63 33.95 -17.42
CA LEU A 72 -3.36 34.66 -17.61
C LEU A 72 -2.50 34.02 -18.69
N TYR A 73 -2.48 32.68 -18.73
CA TYR A 73 -1.73 31.93 -19.75
C TYR A 73 -2.27 32.16 -21.16
N GLU A 74 -3.60 32.15 -21.32
CA GLU A 74 -4.27 32.35 -22.63
C GLU A 74 -4.20 33.78 -23.11
N GLU A 75 -4.32 34.75 -22.20
CA GLU A 75 -4.22 36.19 -22.50
C GLU A 75 -2.77 36.67 -22.76
N GLY A 76 -1.79 35.81 -22.51
CA GLY A 76 -0.37 36.14 -22.74
C GLY A 76 0.25 36.99 -21.66
N ALA A 77 -0.30 36.97 -20.46
CA ALA A 77 0.24 37.63 -19.28
C ALA A 77 1.65 37.11 -18.91
N SER A 78 2.34 37.83 -18.05
CA SER A 78 3.69 37.48 -17.62
C SER A 78 3.71 36.25 -16.75
N ARG A 79 4.84 35.50 -16.77
CA ARG A 79 5.09 34.37 -15.87
C ARG A 79 5.03 34.81 -14.39
N GLU A 80 5.53 36.01 -14.11
CA GLU A 80 5.64 36.58 -12.78
C GLU A 80 4.26 36.76 -12.12
N ASP A 81 3.23 37.13 -12.87
CA ASP A 81 1.87 37.30 -12.35
C ASP A 81 1.24 35.96 -11.98
N ALA A 82 1.46 34.94 -12.81
CA ALA A 82 1.03 33.57 -12.50
C ALA A 82 1.77 33.01 -11.26
N VAL A 83 3.07 33.23 -11.14
CA VAL A 83 3.89 32.81 -10.00
C VAL A 83 3.39 33.42 -8.71
N LYS A 84 3.03 34.72 -8.68
CA LYS A 84 2.45 35.40 -7.48
C LYS A 84 1.18 34.72 -6.97
N LEU A 85 0.38 34.15 -7.87
CA LEU A 85 -0.83 33.40 -7.47
C LEU A 85 -0.47 32.00 -6.98
N MET A 86 0.30 31.25 -7.76
CA MET A 86 0.62 29.85 -7.49
C MET A 86 1.44 29.65 -6.21
N GLN A 87 2.38 30.53 -5.90
CA GLN A 87 3.21 30.41 -4.68
C GLN A 87 2.43 30.54 -3.37
N ARG A 88 1.18 31.05 -3.41
CA ARG A 88 0.30 31.17 -2.26
C ARG A 88 -0.62 29.97 -2.08
N MET A 89 -0.67 29.08 -3.09
CA MET A 89 -1.53 27.92 -3.04
C MET A 89 -0.90 26.83 -2.20
N GLN A 90 -1.61 26.42 -1.17
CA GLN A 90 -1.25 25.33 -0.27
C GLN A 90 -2.42 24.35 -0.19
N PHE A 91 -2.13 23.10 0.13
CA PHE A 91 -3.15 22.07 0.29
C PHE A 91 -2.74 21.09 1.40
N GLY A 92 -3.72 20.51 2.09
CA GLY A 92 -3.45 19.66 3.25
C GLY A 92 -2.63 20.38 4.32
N ASN A 93 -1.84 19.61 5.08
CA ASN A 93 -0.98 20.15 6.14
C ASN A 93 0.40 20.61 5.64
N ASP A 94 0.99 19.86 4.69
CA ASP A 94 2.38 20.02 4.23
C ASP A 94 2.47 20.19 2.70
N GLY A 95 1.32 20.28 2.02
CA GLY A 95 1.25 20.37 0.56
C GLY A 95 1.48 21.79 0.05
N TYR A 96 2.29 21.92 -0.99
CA TYR A 96 2.59 23.17 -1.66
C TYR A 96 2.86 22.97 -3.14
N ILE A 97 2.65 24.03 -3.92
CA ILE A 97 3.01 24.05 -5.33
C ILE A 97 4.43 24.60 -5.47
N PHE A 98 5.17 24.03 -6.39
CA PHE A 98 6.53 24.48 -6.73
C PHE A 98 6.68 24.60 -8.25
N GLY A 99 7.64 25.42 -8.69
CA GLY A 99 7.92 25.62 -10.09
C GLY A 99 9.39 25.76 -10.40
N TYR A 100 9.78 25.17 -11.54
CA TYR A 100 11.11 25.24 -12.13
C TYR A 100 10.99 25.57 -13.61
N ASP A 101 11.99 26.21 -14.17
CA ASP A 101 12.05 26.40 -15.63
C ASP A 101 12.57 25.15 -16.35
N GLY A 102 12.65 25.21 -17.68
CA GLY A 102 13.13 24.10 -18.51
C GLY A 102 14.59 23.73 -18.28
N ASP A 103 15.37 24.60 -17.67
CA ASP A 103 16.76 24.37 -17.26
C ASP A 103 16.91 23.91 -15.81
N SER A 104 15.79 23.56 -15.15
CA SER A 104 15.74 23.12 -13.77
C SER A 104 16.16 24.20 -12.75
N ILE A 105 16.02 25.48 -13.09
CA ILE A 105 16.22 26.60 -12.18
C ILE A 105 14.93 26.80 -11.38
N ARG A 106 15.03 26.89 -10.05
CA ARG A 106 13.87 27.12 -9.19
C ARG A 106 13.27 28.50 -9.41
N VAL A 107 12.03 28.55 -9.88
CA VAL A 107 11.29 29.79 -10.11
C VAL A 107 10.52 30.21 -8.85
N PHE A 108 9.85 29.25 -8.19
CA PHE A 108 9.13 29.49 -6.93
C PHE A 108 8.93 28.21 -6.13
N SER A 109 8.58 28.37 -4.86
CA SER A 109 8.08 27.29 -4.01
C SER A 109 7.11 27.84 -2.98
N GLY A 110 5.96 27.19 -2.81
CA GLY A 110 4.99 27.53 -1.76
C GLY A 110 5.47 27.18 -0.35
N SER A 111 6.56 26.42 -0.21
CA SER A 111 7.20 26.12 1.08
C SER A 111 8.19 27.18 1.55
N GLY A 112 8.46 28.21 0.75
CA GLY A 112 9.39 29.29 1.09
C GLY A 112 10.23 29.74 -0.09
N SER A 113 11.07 30.76 0.12
CA SER A 113 11.89 31.39 -0.92
C SER A 113 13.30 30.79 -1.07
N ALA A 114 13.66 29.82 -0.27
CA ALA A 114 15.01 29.24 -0.30
C ALA A 114 15.31 28.62 -1.68
N GLY A 115 16.50 28.97 -2.23
CA GLY A 115 17.00 28.42 -3.47
C GLY A 115 16.29 28.89 -4.75
N ILE A 116 15.44 29.93 -4.70
CA ILE A 116 14.91 30.58 -5.90
C ILE A 116 16.09 31.15 -6.72
N GLY A 117 16.09 30.88 -8.03
CA GLY A 117 17.17 31.26 -8.96
C GLY A 117 18.35 30.29 -8.99
N ASN A 118 18.40 29.26 -8.13
CA ASN A 118 19.45 28.25 -8.18
C ASN A 118 19.08 27.14 -9.16
N SER A 119 20.08 26.61 -9.85
CA SER A 119 19.93 25.42 -10.69
C SER A 119 19.91 24.15 -9.84
N TYR A 120 18.98 23.27 -10.16
CA TYR A 120 18.83 21.93 -9.57
C TYR A 120 18.99 20.82 -10.60
N ARG A 121 19.57 21.13 -11.75
CA ARG A 121 19.75 20.17 -12.87
C ARG A 121 20.49 18.92 -12.43
N ASP A 122 21.59 19.08 -11.68
CA ASP A 122 22.46 17.98 -11.23
C ASP A 122 22.15 17.56 -9.79
N PHE A 123 21.08 18.10 -9.21
CA PHE A 123 20.69 17.77 -7.85
C PHE A 123 20.07 16.38 -7.79
N LYS A 124 20.66 15.50 -6.97
CA LYS A 124 20.20 14.14 -6.75
C LYS A 124 19.68 13.96 -5.33
N ASP A 125 18.72 13.07 -5.20
CA ASP A 125 18.29 12.60 -3.89
C ASP A 125 19.26 11.54 -3.32
N VAL A 126 18.90 10.97 -2.17
CA VAL A 126 19.70 9.94 -1.47
C VAL A 126 19.78 8.61 -2.25
N ASN A 127 18.98 8.42 -3.28
CA ASN A 127 18.93 7.24 -4.15
C ASN A 127 19.44 7.54 -5.57
N ASP A 128 20.22 8.62 -5.75
CA ASP A 128 20.77 9.06 -7.05
C ASP A 128 19.73 9.47 -8.11
N VAL A 129 18.48 9.79 -7.72
CA VAL A 129 17.42 10.28 -8.62
C VAL A 129 17.65 11.76 -8.91
N TYR A 130 17.69 12.13 -10.20
CA TYR A 130 17.74 13.53 -10.66
C TYR A 130 16.37 14.19 -10.58
N LEU A 131 15.86 14.36 -9.36
CA LEU A 131 14.45 14.65 -9.07
C LEU A 131 13.86 15.84 -9.88
N ILE A 132 14.57 16.94 -10.03
CA ILE A 132 14.02 18.11 -10.75
C ILE A 132 14.07 17.92 -12.25
N ASN A 133 15.16 17.35 -12.78
CA ASN A 133 15.26 17.04 -14.19
C ASN A 133 14.20 16.02 -14.64
N ASP A 134 13.95 15.02 -13.80
CA ASP A 134 12.91 14.02 -14.05
C ASP A 134 11.51 14.62 -13.96
N LEU A 135 11.26 15.56 -13.02
CA LEU A 135 9.99 16.29 -12.92
C LEU A 135 9.74 17.19 -14.15
N VAL A 136 10.76 17.90 -14.64
CA VAL A 136 10.66 18.71 -15.88
C VAL A 136 10.33 17.80 -17.06
N THR A 137 11.02 16.67 -17.17
CA THR A 137 10.79 15.68 -18.24
C THR A 137 9.38 15.08 -18.16
N ALA A 138 8.94 14.67 -16.98
CA ALA A 138 7.58 14.17 -16.75
C ALA A 138 6.53 15.24 -17.06
N GLY A 139 6.77 16.48 -16.63
CA GLY A 139 5.87 17.61 -16.93
C GLY A 139 5.65 17.84 -18.42
N ARG A 140 6.70 17.75 -19.23
CA ARG A 140 6.59 17.85 -20.70
C ARG A 140 5.79 16.70 -21.31
N LYS A 141 5.95 15.47 -20.80
CA LYS A 141 5.14 14.30 -21.22
C LYS A 141 3.68 14.41 -20.77
N ASN A 142 3.44 14.94 -19.59
CA ASN A 142 2.09 15.14 -19.05
C ASN A 142 1.34 16.27 -19.75
N ARG A 143 2.02 17.14 -20.47
CA ARG A 143 1.43 18.30 -21.14
C ARG A 143 0.60 19.11 -20.12
N LEU A 144 -0.63 19.45 -20.47
CA LEU A 144 -1.58 20.19 -19.62
C LEU A 144 -2.51 19.25 -18.82
N GLY A 145 -1.95 18.19 -18.22
CA GLY A 145 -2.69 17.26 -17.37
C GLY A 145 -3.16 15.96 -18.04
N ASN A 146 -2.91 15.78 -19.34
CA ASN A 146 -3.36 14.60 -20.09
C ASN A 146 -2.47 13.34 -19.94
N GLY A 147 -1.29 13.47 -19.31
CA GLY A 147 -0.35 12.37 -19.09
C GLY A 147 -0.51 11.72 -17.72
N ASN A 148 0.26 10.64 -17.51
CA ASN A 148 0.27 9.85 -16.28
C ASN A 148 1.69 9.61 -15.76
N GLU A 149 2.65 10.49 -16.07
CA GLU A 149 4.02 10.40 -15.58
C GLU A 149 4.13 11.01 -14.18
N PHE A 150 4.52 10.20 -13.22
CA PHE A 150 4.78 10.59 -11.84
C PHE A 150 6.25 10.35 -11.53
N VAL A 151 6.80 11.13 -10.62
CA VAL A 151 8.18 10.97 -10.14
C VAL A 151 8.17 10.70 -8.64
N THR A 152 8.86 9.64 -8.23
CA THR A 152 9.08 9.31 -6.82
C THR A 152 10.53 9.59 -6.47
N TYR A 153 10.77 10.32 -5.41
CA TYR A 153 12.10 10.71 -4.94
C TYR A 153 12.07 11.00 -3.43
N HIS A 154 13.24 11.18 -2.82
CA HIS A 154 13.35 11.55 -1.40
C HIS A 154 13.59 13.05 -1.27
N PHE A 155 12.75 13.71 -0.46
CA PHE A 155 12.87 15.15 -0.19
C PHE A 155 12.44 15.47 1.24
N PRO A 156 13.10 16.41 1.94
CA PRO A 156 12.69 16.81 3.27
C PRO A 156 11.30 17.43 3.29
N LYS A 157 10.50 17.11 4.31
CA LYS A 157 9.26 17.84 4.59
C LYS A 157 9.55 19.27 4.99
N PRO A 158 8.58 20.19 4.86
CA PRO A 158 8.72 21.54 5.39
C PRO A 158 9.14 21.47 6.87
N ASN A 159 10.19 22.23 7.22
CA ASN A 159 10.79 22.29 8.55
C ASN A 159 11.51 21.01 9.04
N GLU A 160 11.66 20.00 8.21
CA GLU A 160 12.45 18.78 8.50
C GLU A 160 13.76 18.78 7.70
N LYS A 161 14.76 18.01 8.19
CA LYS A 161 16.05 17.84 7.50
C LYS A 161 16.21 16.44 6.91
N ILE A 162 15.44 15.49 7.41
CA ILE A 162 15.51 14.09 6.98
C ILE A 162 14.67 13.93 5.73
N PRO A 163 15.23 13.45 4.61
CA PRO A 163 14.46 13.19 3.40
C PRO A 163 13.45 12.06 3.61
N SER A 164 12.20 12.30 3.19
CA SER A 164 11.12 11.32 3.19
C SER A 164 10.70 11.01 1.74
N PRO A 165 10.22 9.79 1.43
CA PRO A 165 9.71 9.46 0.12
C PRO A 165 8.58 10.39 -0.29
N LYS A 166 8.66 10.98 -1.48
CA LYS A 166 7.70 11.92 -2.03
C LYS A 166 7.29 11.49 -3.44
N LEU A 167 5.99 11.37 -3.66
CA LEU A 167 5.39 11.17 -4.97
C LEU A 167 4.94 12.52 -5.51
N SER A 168 5.34 12.87 -6.73
CA SER A 168 5.01 14.14 -7.35
C SER A 168 4.45 13.97 -8.76
N TYR A 169 3.58 14.90 -9.12
CA TYR A 169 3.05 15.08 -10.46
C TYR A 169 3.32 16.50 -10.92
N SER A 170 3.68 16.67 -12.19
CA SER A 170 4.01 17.96 -12.78
C SER A 170 3.46 18.09 -14.20
N ILE A 171 3.23 19.33 -14.62
CA ILE A 171 2.94 19.70 -16.01
C ILE A 171 3.91 20.80 -16.44
N PHE A 172 4.07 20.99 -17.75
CA PHE A 172 4.95 22.01 -18.30
C PHE A 172 4.15 23.04 -19.12
N LEU A 173 4.31 24.30 -18.80
CA LEU A 173 3.67 25.45 -19.45
C LEU A 173 4.66 26.09 -20.40
N GLU A 174 4.66 25.64 -21.66
CA GLU A 174 5.68 25.98 -22.69
C GLU A 174 5.85 27.49 -22.89
N ARG A 175 4.74 28.26 -22.96
CA ARG A 175 4.80 29.72 -23.19
C ARG A 175 5.59 30.43 -22.08
N TRP A 176 5.53 29.96 -20.85
CA TRP A 176 6.21 30.56 -19.72
C TRP A 176 7.56 29.91 -19.41
N ASP A 177 7.91 28.87 -20.15
CA ASP A 177 9.05 28.01 -19.83
C ASP A 177 9.01 27.62 -18.32
N LEU A 178 7.89 27.06 -17.89
CA LEU A 178 7.61 26.82 -16.48
C LEU A 178 7.01 25.45 -16.26
N MET A 179 7.72 24.60 -15.55
CA MET A 179 7.16 23.41 -14.94
C MET A 179 6.50 23.81 -13.62
N ILE A 180 5.26 23.40 -13.41
CA ILE A 180 4.58 23.44 -12.11
C ILE A 180 4.33 22.03 -11.63
N GLY A 181 4.55 21.83 -10.34
CA GLY A 181 4.41 20.50 -9.74
C GLY A 181 3.88 20.57 -8.32
N VAL A 182 3.30 19.46 -7.90
CA VAL A 182 2.87 19.18 -6.54
C VAL A 182 3.39 17.83 -6.10
N GLY A 183 3.51 17.62 -4.80
CA GLY A 183 3.93 16.31 -4.29
C GLY A 183 3.40 16.07 -2.88
N ILE A 184 3.15 14.81 -2.60
CA ILE A 184 2.77 14.30 -1.28
C ILE A 184 3.83 13.36 -0.75
N TYR A 185 3.99 13.31 0.56
CA TYR A 185 4.87 12.35 1.22
C TYR A 185 4.14 11.02 1.39
N VAL A 186 4.76 9.94 0.87
CA VAL A 186 4.12 8.61 0.83
C VAL A 186 4.32 7.79 2.09
N ASP A 187 5.07 8.29 3.07
CA ASP A 187 5.20 7.66 4.39
C ASP A 187 3.85 7.55 5.15
N SER A 188 2.87 8.38 4.81
CA SER A 188 1.49 8.22 5.29
C SER A 188 0.82 6.99 4.68
N ILE A 189 1.05 6.69 3.40
CA ILE A 189 0.53 5.50 2.71
C ILE A 189 1.10 4.24 3.37
N GLU A 190 2.41 4.20 3.61
CA GLU A 190 3.06 3.08 4.28
C GLU A 190 2.50 2.85 5.69
N LYS A 191 2.25 3.92 6.45
CA LYS A 191 1.62 3.83 7.78
C LYS A 191 0.18 3.35 7.72
N GLU A 192 -0.63 3.89 6.83
CA GLU A 192 -2.03 3.49 6.65
C GLU A 192 -2.12 2.02 6.19
N SER A 193 -1.26 1.61 5.26
CA SER A 193 -1.15 0.23 4.80
C SER A 193 -0.69 -0.71 5.92
N ALA A 194 0.29 -0.31 6.75
CA ALA A 194 0.73 -1.09 7.89
C ALA A 194 -0.37 -1.30 8.94
N VAL A 195 -1.18 -0.27 9.23
CA VAL A 195 -2.33 -0.37 10.14
C VAL A 195 -3.39 -1.32 9.56
N PHE A 196 -3.70 -1.20 8.27
CA PHE A 196 -4.63 -2.09 7.59
C PHE A 196 -4.15 -3.54 7.64
N LYS A 197 -2.88 -3.79 7.31
CA LYS A 197 -2.26 -5.11 7.37
C LYS A 197 -2.34 -5.71 8.78
N ALA A 198 -1.97 -4.95 9.81
CA ALA A 198 -2.05 -5.41 11.20
C ALA A 198 -3.47 -5.82 11.60
N HIS A 199 -4.48 -5.06 11.17
CA HIS A 199 -5.89 -5.38 11.43
C HIS A 199 -6.32 -6.69 10.72
N VAL A 200 -5.95 -6.87 9.46
CA VAL A 200 -6.28 -8.10 8.71
C VAL A 200 -5.55 -9.32 9.31
N GLU A 201 -4.30 -9.18 9.73
CA GLU A 201 -3.54 -10.23 10.43
C GLU A 201 -4.18 -10.60 11.79
N GLU A 202 -4.66 -9.63 12.55
CA GLU A 202 -5.38 -9.87 13.82
C GLU A 202 -6.66 -10.68 13.60
N VAL A 203 -7.48 -10.29 12.63
CA VAL A 203 -8.71 -11.01 12.27
C VAL A 203 -8.37 -12.43 11.80
N SER A 204 -7.38 -12.58 10.94
CA SER A 204 -6.91 -13.88 10.44
C SER A 204 -6.46 -14.80 11.59
N THR A 205 -5.64 -14.29 12.49
CA THR A 205 -5.16 -15.04 13.67
C THR A 205 -6.30 -15.47 14.58
N THR A 206 -7.28 -14.62 14.80
CA THR A 206 -8.48 -14.92 15.58
C THR A 206 -9.28 -16.06 14.94
N LEU A 207 -9.49 -16.02 13.62
CA LEU A 207 -10.19 -17.08 12.88
C LEU A 207 -9.45 -18.40 12.93
N ILE A 208 -8.14 -18.41 12.74
CA ILE A 208 -7.30 -19.63 12.85
C ILE A 208 -7.42 -20.23 14.25
N THR A 209 -7.37 -19.39 15.29
CA THR A 209 -7.47 -19.82 16.69
C THR A 209 -8.84 -20.45 16.96
N LEU A 210 -9.93 -19.82 16.52
CA LEU A 210 -11.30 -20.35 16.69
C LEU A 210 -11.48 -21.70 15.97
N VAL A 211 -11.03 -21.80 14.72
CA VAL A 211 -11.12 -23.06 13.95
C VAL A 211 -10.29 -24.16 14.61
N THR A 212 -9.11 -23.81 15.15
CA THR A 212 -8.26 -24.78 15.87
C THR A 212 -8.95 -25.28 17.14
N ILE A 213 -9.53 -24.39 17.95
CA ILE A 213 -10.28 -24.77 19.16
C ILE A 213 -11.45 -25.68 18.81
N ILE A 214 -12.26 -25.31 17.81
CA ILE A 214 -13.41 -26.12 17.34
C ILE A 214 -12.93 -27.52 16.91
N SER A 215 -11.83 -27.59 16.14
CA SER A 215 -11.27 -28.85 15.68
C SER A 215 -10.83 -29.74 16.85
N VAL A 216 -10.17 -29.19 17.85
CA VAL A 216 -9.75 -29.93 19.06
C VAL A 216 -10.95 -30.45 19.83
N VAL A 217 -12.00 -29.65 20.01
CA VAL A 217 -13.24 -30.06 20.68
C VAL A 217 -13.93 -31.21 19.94
N LEU A 218 -14.03 -31.09 18.59
CA LEU A 218 -14.62 -32.16 17.76
C LEU A 218 -13.84 -33.47 17.85
N ILE A 219 -12.51 -33.41 17.79
CA ILE A 219 -11.65 -34.58 17.97
C ILE A 219 -11.90 -35.20 19.36
N GLY A 220 -11.97 -34.41 20.43
CA GLY A 220 -12.26 -34.87 21.77
C GLY A 220 -13.63 -35.60 21.90
N LEU A 221 -14.68 -35.01 21.33
CA LEU A 221 -16.00 -35.61 21.26
C LEU A 221 -16.00 -36.96 20.52
N MET A 222 -15.31 -37.03 19.39
CA MET A 222 -15.19 -38.25 18.60
C MET A 222 -14.41 -39.35 19.34
N ILE A 223 -13.39 -39.01 20.12
CA ILE A 223 -12.68 -39.97 20.99
C ILE A 223 -13.62 -40.56 22.02
N VAL A 224 -14.45 -39.73 22.69
CA VAL A 224 -15.44 -40.17 23.69
C VAL A 224 -16.48 -41.08 23.02
N LEU A 225 -17.06 -40.66 21.89
CA LEU A 225 -18.05 -41.46 21.15
C LEU A 225 -17.46 -42.79 20.67
N SER A 226 -16.26 -42.79 20.09
CA SER A 226 -15.59 -43.99 19.63
C SER A 226 -15.33 -44.99 20.78
N THR A 227 -14.86 -44.49 21.92
CA THR A 227 -14.65 -45.36 23.12
C THR A 227 -15.95 -45.94 23.62
N PHE A 228 -17.05 -45.17 23.63
CA PHE A 228 -18.38 -45.65 24.06
C PHE A 228 -18.90 -46.74 23.09
N ILE A 229 -18.84 -46.51 21.79
CA ILE A 229 -19.29 -47.47 20.76
C ILE A 229 -18.47 -48.79 20.87
N ILE A 230 -17.12 -48.69 20.93
CA ILE A 230 -16.26 -49.87 21.05
C ILE A 230 -16.56 -50.67 22.30
N ARG A 231 -16.82 -50.02 23.45
CA ARG A 231 -17.22 -50.71 24.69
C ARG A 231 -18.58 -51.37 24.54
N SER A 232 -19.55 -50.70 23.93
CA SER A 232 -20.92 -51.24 23.74
C SER A 232 -20.96 -52.45 22.84
N ILE A 233 -20.10 -52.55 21.81
CA ILE A 233 -20.07 -53.66 20.87
C ILE A 233 -19.23 -54.86 21.41
N LEU A 234 -18.12 -54.58 22.07
CA LEU A 234 -17.18 -55.66 22.48
C LEU A 234 -17.42 -56.20 23.87
N ASN A 235 -18.13 -55.54 24.78
CA ASN A 235 -18.45 -56.06 26.08
C ASN A 235 -19.42 -57.25 26.06
N PRO A 236 -20.51 -57.26 25.21
CA PRO A 236 -21.39 -58.43 25.11
C PRO A 236 -20.78 -59.65 24.40
N LEU A 237 -19.63 -59.51 23.70
CA LEU A 237 -18.95 -60.60 22.97
C LEU A 237 -17.92 -61.34 23.86
N ASN A 238 -17.65 -60.86 25.05
CA ASN A 238 -16.71 -61.45 26.04
C ASN A 238 -17.44 -62.14 27.24
N THR A 239 -18.77 -62.24 27.17
CA THR A 239 -19.60 -63.05 28.06
C THR A 239 -20.09 -64.28 27.35
#